data_3a79669e608996940d189dafb256b030
#
_entry.id   3a79669e608996940d189dafb256b030
#
_cell.length_a   1.000
_cell.length_b   1.000
_cell.length_c   1.000
_cell.angle_alpha   90.00
_cell.angle_beta   90.00
_cell.angle_gamma   90.00
#
_symmetry.space_group_name_H-M   'P 1'
#
loop_
_entity.id
_entity.type
_entity.pdbx_description
1 polymer ?
#
loop_
_entity_poly.entity_id
_entity_poly.type
_entity_poly.pdbx_seq_one_letter_code
_entity_poly.pdbx_strand_id
1 'polypeptide(L)'
;FEVLKKRGKFPSNLEYIDSHTDKKHGVTASAFLNKDTGKVIIGMTGTNFKKEALAKQLLLPDFATTKQDRIDSAETKKDLISDAQIGTFPPSDNSKHFEETQEFIKKIKNKYDIDFITGHSLGGREAVILGMSNGIPNIVVYNPAPIAARYLNHNSRLFKLYKGYKGNITRIVSDKDWLTNIIKGYTNYTYFGNEIVVHNGKSHDMAGFLTEQEQKAIKKELKKVQGYVEENNKSFVKNSNNAMSKLASIELLRANMMTTNGGWLSSSQQKVLESLTALTIAQSFNQLIEDEINQIKKMYNEKKKKFEKNWEDAQKAGNAVGKDITVNEVLEALDEGHVNESSMVGEPKQMISAKEKQLSTIGSSISNYITRVRSSINEIVDKDQALASQIGGLL
;
A
#
# COMPACT_ATOMS: atom_id res chain seq x y z
N PHE A 1 -14.29 -9.34 24.47
CA PHE A 1 -12.93 -9.62 24.97
C PHE A 1 -12.97 -10.66 26.09
N GLU A 2 -13.61 -10.37 27.23
CA GLU A 2 -13.67 -11.27 28.40
C GLU A 2 -14.21 -12.66 28.07
N VAL A 3 -15.21 -12.76 27.18
CA VAL A 3 -15.76 -14.06 26.72
C VAL A 3 -14.70 -14.86 25.95
N LEU A 4 -13.91 -14.22 25.10
CA LEU A 4 -12.83 -14.88 24.34
C LEU A 4 -11.69 -15.33 25.26
N LYS A 5 -11.36 -14.50 26.25
CA LYS A 5 -10.35 -14.81 27.26
C LYS A 5 -10.77 -16.02 28.11
N LYS A 6 -12.01 -16.02 28.61
CA LYS A 6 -12.59 -17.15 29.40
C LYS A 6 -12.63 -18.46 28.56
N ARG A 7 -12.78 -18.36 27.23
CA ARG A 7 -12.78 -19.53 26.33
C ARG A 7 -11.39 -19.94 25.86
N GLY A 8 -10.32 -19.31 26.34
CA GLY A 8 -8.95 -19.58 25.89
C GLY A 8 -8.68 -19.25 24.42
N LYS A 9 -9.54 -18.43 23.79
CA LYS A 9 -9.43 -18.04 22.37
C LYS A 9 -8.81 -16.66 22.16
N PHE A 10 -8.45 -15.98 23.24
CA PHE A 10 -7.72 -14.71 23.14
C PHE A 10 -6.21 -14.98 23.18
N PRO A 11 -5.41 -14.35 22.28
CA PRO A 11 -3.98 -14.55 22.25
C PRO A 11 -3.32 -14.21 23.59
N SER A 12 -2.50 -15.12 24.12
CA SER A 12 -1.86 -14.98 25.45
C SER A 12 -0.84 -13.85 25.52
N ASN A 13 -0.27 -13.49 24.37
CA ASN A 13 0.68 -12.38 24.23
C ASN A 13 0.03 -11.01 24.06
N LEU A 14 -1.31 -10.93 23.98
CA LEU A 14 -2.01 -9.67 23.94
C LEU A 14 -2.65 -9.35 25.29
N GLU A 15 -2.54 -8.10 25.69
CA GLU A 15 -3.18 -7.55 26.87
C GLU A 15 -4.12 -6.41 26.47
N TYR A 16 -5.35 -6.44 26.96
CA TYR A 16 -6.31 -5.37 26.72
C TYR A 16 -5.93 -4.14 27.56
N ILE A 17 -5.83 -2.99 26.92
CA ILE A 17 -5.51 -1.72 27.60
C ILE A 17 -6.78 -0.91 27.85
N ASP A 18 -7.50 -0.57 26.76
CA ASP A 18 -8.65 0.33 26.81
C ASP A 18 -9.48 0.22 25.53
N SER A 19 -10.71 0.72 25.54
CA SER A 19 -11.56 0.83 24.35
C SER A 19 -12.42 2.08 24.41
N HIS A 20 -12.75 2.59 23.24
CA HIS A 20 -13.69 3.69 23.07
C HIS A 20 -14.75 3.29 22.05
N THR A 21 -16.00 3.63 22.34
CA THR A 21 -17.13 3.46 21.43
C THR A 21 -17.81 4.81 21.22
N ASP A 22 -17.71 5.33 20.02
CA ASP A 22 -18.52 6.46 19.56
C ASP A 22 -19.95 5.96 19.32
N LYS A 23 -20.82 6.18 20.29
CA LYS A 23 -22.23 5.74 20.23
C LYS A 23 -23.03 6.43 19.14
N LYS A 24 -22.61 7.61 18.71
CA LYS A 24 -23.29 8.42 17.71
C LYS A 24 -23.04 7.88 16.28
N HIS A 25 -21.82 7.42 16.03
CA HIS A 25 -21.40 6.97 14.71
C HIS A 25 -21.12 5.47 14.63
N GLY A 26 -21.26 4.74 15.76
CA GLY A 26 -21.10 3.29 15.81
C GLY A 26 -19.65 2.80 15.68
N VAL A 27 -18.67 3.70 15.77
CA VAL A 27 -17.25 3.37 15.65
C VAL A 27 -16.73 2.89 16.99
N THR A 28 -16.08 1.72 17.01
CA THR A 28 -15.42 1.23 18.21
C THR A 28 -13.95 0.95 17.91
N ALA A 29 -13.08 1.52 18.76
CA ALA A 29 -11.65 1.25 18.76
C ALA A 29 -11.25 0.57 20.06
N SER A 30 -10.39 -0.44 19.99
CA SER A 30 -9.84 -1.14 21.16
C SER A 30 -8.33 -1.23 21.05
N ALA A 31 -7.63 -0.96 22.15
CA ALA A 31 -6.17 -0.98 22.23
C ALA A 31 -5.69 -2.23 22.97
N PHE A 32 -4.70 -2.91 22.40
CA PHE A 32 -4.09 -4.12 22.95
C PHE A 32 -2.57 -3.97 22.98
N LEU A 33 -1.96 -4.22 24.13
CA LEU A 33 -0.51 -4.31 24.25
C LEU A 33 -0.04 -5.69 23.79
N ASN A 34 0.89 -5.71 22.84
CA ASN A 34 1.63 -6.92 22.52
C ASN A 34 2.80 -7.05 23.50
N LYS A 35 2.71 -8.02 24.40
CA LYS A 35 3.73 -8.25 25.46
C LYS A 35 5.08 -8.67 24.91
N ASP A 36 5.12 -9.26 23.71
CA ASP A 36 6.39 -9.70 23.10
C ASP A 36 7.19 -8.51 22.56
N THR A 37 6.51 -7.45 22.12
CA THR A 37 7.13 -6.27 21.49
C THR A 37 7.07 -5.02 22.34
N GLY A 38 6.23 -4.98 23.38
CA GLY A 38 5.94 -3.80 24.17
C GLY A 38 5.14 -2.71 23.42
N LYS A 39 4.65 -3.00 22.21
CA LYS A 39 3.95 -2.05 21.34
C LYS A 39 2.45 -2.33 21.31
N VAL A 40 1.67 -1.33 20.93
CA VAL A 40 0.20 -1.40 20.91
C VAL A 40 -0.34 -1.66 19.52
N ILE A 41 -1.41 -2.45 19.47
CA ILE A 41 -2.25 -2.70 18.31
C ILE A 41 -3.61 -2.06 18.56
N ILE A 42 -4.10 -1.25 17.62
CA ILE A 42 -5.47 -0.72 17.64
C ILE A 42 -6.35 -1.58 16.73
N GLY A 43 -7.43 -2.13 17.27
CA GLY A 43 -8.46 -2.84 16.52
C GLY A 43 -9.70 -1.98 16.32
N MET A 44 -10.11 -1.79 15.07
CA MET A 44 -11.34 -1.09 14.69
C MET A 44 -12.43 -2.10 14.38
N THR A 45 -13.62 -1.92 14.96
CA THR A 45 -14.76 -2.80 14.66
C THR A 45 -15.52 -2.29 13.44
N GLY A 46 -15.90 -3.21 12.55
CA GLY A 46 -16.85 -2.92 11.48
C GLY A 46 -18.31 -2.90 11.96
N THR A 47 -19.22 -2.51 11.09
CA THR A 47 -20.65 -2.48 11.37
C THR A 47 -21.17 -3.90 11.66
N ASN A 48 -21.98 -4.04 12.70
CA ASN A 48 -22.66 -5.31 13.02
C ASN A 48 -23.86 -5.51 12.08
N PHE A 49 -23.64 -6.17 10.95
CA PHE A 49 -24.75 -6.58 10.09
C PHE A 49 -25.51 -7.78 10.70
N LYS A 50 -26.83 -7.75 10.61
CA LYS A 50 -27.63 -8.95 10.83
C LYS A 50 -27.36 -9.94 9.70
N LYS A 51 -26.42 -10.86 9.92
CA LYS A 51 -25.94 -11.86 8.94
C LYS A 51 -27.04 -12.67 8.28
N GLU A 52 -28.17 -12.86 8.96
CA GLU A 52 -29.25 -13.76 8.55
C GLU A 52 -30.03 -13.25 7.31
N ALA A 53 -30.27 -11.96 7.20
CA ALA A 53 -31.02 -11.41 6.07
C ALA A 53 -30.19 -11.39 4.77
N LEU A 54 -28.90 -11.07 4.86
CA LEU A 54 -27.99 -11.03 3.72
C LEU A 54 -27.63 -12.44 3.22
N ALA A 55 -27.37 -13.37 4.15
CA ALA A 55 -27.02 -14.77 3.81
C ALA A 55 -28.17 -15.49 3.13
N LYS A 56 -29.42 -15.26 3.54
CA LYS A 56 -30.60 -15.88 2.91
C LYS A 56 -30.74 -15.50 1.44
N GLN A 57 -30.46 -14.28 1.07
CA GLN A 57 -30.68 -13.81 -0.28
C GLN A 57 -29.51 -14.11 -1.24
N LEU A 58 -28.28 -14.27 -0.73
CA LEU A 58 -27.12 -14.64 -1.52
C LEU A 58 -27.06 -16.16 -1.80
N LEU A 59 -27.72 -16.97 -0.98
CA LEU A 59 -27.61 -18.42 -1.03
C LEU A 59 -28.87 -19.13 -1.52
N LEU A 60 -30.01 -18.44 -1.63
CA LEU A 60 -31.26 -19.04 -2.08
C LEU A 60 -31.64 -18.53 -3.47
N PRO A 61 -32.11 -19.42 -4.37
CA PRO A 61 -32.69 -19.03 -5.64
C PRO A 61 -33.85 -18.04 -5.44
N ASP A 62 -34.09 -17.16 -6.40
CA ASP A 62 -35.09 -16.08 -6.31
C ASP A 62 -36.52 -16.55 -5.96
N PHE A 63 -36.85 -17.83 -6.26
CA PHE A 63 -38.15 -18.42 -5.92
C PHE A 63 -38.26 -18.91 -4.46
N ALA A 64 -37.16 -19.01 -3.72
CA ALA A 64 -37.14 -19.47 -2.33
C ALA A 64 -37.09 -18.30 -1.32
N THR A 65 -37.07 -17.05 -1.78
CA THR A 65 -37.06 -15.86 -0.95
C THR A 65 -38.45 -15.23 -0.85
N THR A 66 -38.86 -14.84 0.35
CA THR A 66 -40.13 -14.12 0.53
C THR A 66 -40.00 -12.68 0.01
N LYS A 67 -41.14 -12.04 -0.28
CA LYS A 67 -41.19 -10.63 -0.69
C LYS A 67 -40.52 -9.72 0.38
N GLN A 68 -40.65 -10.08 1.67
CA GLN A 68 -40.00 -9.37 2.78
C GLN A 68 -38.51 -9.58 2.79
N ASP A 69 -38.01 -10.81 2.57
CA ASP A 69 -36.57 -11.08 2.47
C ASP A 69 -35.91 -10.28 1.33
N ARG A 70 -36.62 -10.06 0.22
CA ARG A 70 -36.14 -9.24 -0.91
C ARG A 70 -36.12 -7.75 -0.59
N ILE A 71 -37.11 -7.25 0.17
CA ILE A 71 -37.16 -5.86 0.61
C ILE A 71 -36.02 -5.62 1.61
N ASP A 72 -35.90 -6.47 2.63
CA ASP A 72 -34.90 -6.35 3.70
C ASP A 72 -33.48 -6.44 3.17
N SER A 73 -33.26 -7.19 2.11
CA SER A 73 -31.92 -7.30 1.50
C SER A 73 -31.66 -6.22 0.46
N ALA A 74 -32.67 -5.70 -0.22
CA ALA A 74 -32.53 -4.51 -1.07
C ALA A 74 -32.26 -3.28 -0.20
N GLU A 75 -32.88 -3.19 0.97
CA GLU A 75 -32.58 -2.18 1.99
C GLU A 75 -31.19 -2.40 2.59
N THR A 76 -30.82 -3.62 2.95
CA THR A 76 -29.49 -3.95 3.47
C THR A 76 -28.39 -3.71 2.43
N LYS A 77 -28.64 -3.97 1.14
CA LYS A 77 -27.71 -3.60 0.04
C LYS A 77 -27.65 -2.08 -0.15
N LYS A 78 -28.81 -1.39 -0.07
CA LYS A 78 -28.87 0.07 -0.08
C LYS A 78 -28.17 0.67 1.12
N ASP A 79 -28.40 0.12 2.30
CA ASP A 79 -27.75 0.56 3.55
C ASP A 79 -26.27 0.27 3.52
N LEU A 80 -25.81 -0.85 2.99
CA LEU A 80 -24.42 -1.17 2.84
C LEU A 80 -23.73 -0.28 1.78
N ILE A 81 -24.40 -0.02 0.65
CA ILE A 81 -23.93 0.94 -0.36
C ILE A 81 -24.06 2.37 0.19
N SER A 82 -25.11 2.66 0.96
CA SER A 82 -25.34 3.92 1.64
C SER A 82 -24.34 4.10 2.80
N ASP A 83 -24.08 3.08 3.59
CA ASP A 83 -23.05 3.10 4.64
C ASP A 83 -21.65 3.15 4.04
N ALA A 84 -21.40 2.49 2.92
CA ALA A 84 -20.22 2.74 2.10
C ALA A 84 -20.22 4.17 1.54
N GLN A 85 -21.36 4.77 1.26
CA GLN A 85 -21.53 6.17 0.87
C GLN A 85 -21.53 7.12 2.08
N ILE A 86 -22.18 6.79 3.19
CA ILE A 86 -22.24 7.58 4.43
C ILE A 86 -20.90 7.58 5.14
N GLY A 87 -20.21 6.45 5.18
CA GLY A 87 -18.84 6.40 5.65
C GLY A 87 -17.84 7.05 4.70
N THR A 88 -18.28 7.61 3.58
CA THR A 88 -17.52 8.49 2.70
C THR A 88 -17.50 9.95 3.19
N PHE A 89 -17.76 10.19 4.49
CA PHE A 89 -17.44 11.50 5.00
C PHE A 89 -15.97 11.75 4.69
N PRO A 90 -15.68 12.81 3.90
CA PRO A 90 -14.33 13.31 3.91
C PRO A 90 -14.01 13.56 5.39
N PRO A 91 -12.78 13.38 5.82
CA PRO A 91 -12.31 14.10 6.95
C PRO A 91 -12.35 15.60 6.54
N SER A 92 -13.55 16.14 6.41
CA SER A 92 -13.74 17.59 6.40
C SER A 92 -13.30 18.03 7.76
N ASP A 93 -12.67 19.20 7.83
CA ASP A 93 -12.20 19.80 9.08
C ASP A 93 -13.30 19.91 10.13
N ASN A 94 -14.54 19.66 9.76
CA ASN A 94 -15.75 19.66 10.57
C ASN A 94 -16.39 18.28 10.78
N SER A 95 -15.82 17.17 10.32
CA SER A 95 -16.45 15.85 10.56
C SER A 95 -16.13 15.36 11.96
N LYS A 96 -17.09 15.56 12.85
CA LYS A 96 -17.09 15.00 14.21
C LYS A 96 -17.10 13.47 14.24
N HIS A 97 -17.22 12.83 13.08
CA HIS A 97 -17.34 11.37 12.94
C HIS A 97 -16.13 10.60 13.50
N PHE A 98 -14.92 11.14 13.35
CA PHE A 98 -13.71 10.50 13.87
C PHE A 98 -13.10 11.24 15.07
N GLU A 99 -13.68 12.34 15.51
CA GLU A 99 -13.07 13.21 16.53
C GLU A 99 -12.82 12.45 17.83
N GLU A 100 -13.85 11.79 18.36
CA GLU A 100 -13.75 11.04 19.63
C GLU A 100 -12.77 9.84 19.49
N THR A 101 -12.85 9.11 18.39
CA THR A 101 -11.95 7.98 18.14
C THR A 101 -10.51 8.45 17.91
N GLN A 102 -10.32 9.59 17.29
CA GLN A 102 -9.01 10.19 17.10
C GLN A 102 -8.41 10.65 18.44
N GLU A 103 -9.20 11.21 19.32
CA GLU A 103 -8.76 11.55 20.68
C GLU A 103 -8.39 10.32 21.49
N PHE A 104 -9.16 9.24 21.37
CA PHE A 104 -8.80 7.96 21.96
C PHE A 104 -7.44 7.46 21.47
N ILE A 105 -7.21 7.44 20.16
CA ILE A 105 -5.92 7.03 19.58
C ILE A 105 -4.77 7.94 20.07
N LYS A 106 -4.98 9.25 20.14
CA LYS A 106 -3.99 10.19 20.70
C LYS A 106 -3.70 9.90 22.17
N LYS A 107 -4.73 9.64 22.98
CA LYS A 107 -4.58 9.24 24.40
C LYS A 107 -3.71 8.00 24.55
N ILE A 108 -3.93 6.99 23.71
CA ILE A 108 -3.10 5.76 23.69
C ILE A 108 -1.69 6.09 23.26
N LYS A 109 -1.50 6.85 22.16
CA LYS A 109 -0.20 7.23 21.61
C LYS A 109 0.66 8.04 22.59
N ASN A 110 0.06 8.80 23.48
CA ASN A 110 0.78 9.56 24.51
C ASN A 110 1.39 8.65 25.60
N LYS A 111 0.94 7.40 25.71
CA LYS A 111 1.40 6.46 26.74
C LYS A 111 2.16 5.27 26.16
N TYR A 112 1.90 4.92 24.91
CA TYR A 112 2.40 3.71 24.28
C TYR A 112 2.83 4.00 22.83
N ASP A 113 3.80 3.24 22.35
CA ASP A 113 4.14 3.20 20.93
C ASP A 113 3.15 2.31 20.19
N ILE A 114 2.41 2.89 19.24
CA ILE A 114 1.41 2.16 18.43
C ILE A 114 2.09 1.65 17.17
N ASP A 115 2.16 0.32 17.01
CA ASP A 115 2.77 -0.32 15.84
C ASP A 115 1.78 -0.63 14.73
N PHE A 116 0.57 -1.07 15.10
CA PHE A 116 -0.46 -1.48 14.14
C PHE A 116 -1.82 -0.84 14.42
N ILE A 117 -2.54 -0.59 13.32
CA ILE A 117 -3.99 -0.42 13.35
C ILE A 117 -4.61 -1.40 12.37
N THR A 118 -5.69 -2.05 12.76
CA THR A 118 -6.36 -3.09 11.98
C THR A 118 -7.87 -2.96 12.05
N GLY A 119 -8.56 -3.51 11.07
CA GLY A 119 -10.01 -3.54 11.05
C GLY A 119 -10.54 -4.39 9.89
N HIS A 120 -11.83 -4.69 9.95
CA HIS A 120 -12.55 -5.45 8.94
C HIS A 120 -13.70 -4.62 8.38
N SER A 121 -13.99 -4.78 7.10
CA SER A 121 -15.13 -4.12 6.45
C SER A 121 -15.08 -2.59 6.63
N LEU A 122 -16.12 -1.97 7.18
CA LEU A 122 -16.16 -0.54 7.49
C LEU A 122 -15.05 -0.15 8.46
N GLY A 123 -14.83 -0.93 9.53
CA GLY A 123 -13.70 -0.72 10.46
C GLY A 123 -12.34 -0.81 9.77
N GLY A 124 -12.21 -1.58 8.68
CA GLY A 124 -11.02 -1.61 7.84
C GLY A 124 -10.77 -0.28 7.13
N ARG A 125 -11.80 0.34 6.55
CA ARG A 125 -11.70 1.67 5.95
C ARG A 125 -11.34 2.73 6.99
N GLU A 126 -11.99 2.69 8.14
CA GLU A 126 -11.72 3.61 9.25
C GLU A 126 -10.30 3.46 9.78
N ALA A 127 -9.81 2.22 9.90
CA ALA A 127 -8.43 1.94 10.26
C ALA A 127 -7.44 2.56 9.25
N VAL A 128 -7.74 2.51 7.95
CA VAL A 128 -6.91 3.16 6.93
C VAL A 128 -6.86 4.67 7.14
N ILE A 129 -8.00 5.32 7.29
CA ILE A 129 -8.09 6.79 7.44
C ILE A 129 -7.43 7.25 8.75
N LEU A 130 -7.78 6.62 9.87
CA LEU A 130 -7.25 6.97 11.19
C LEU A 130 -5.76 6.60 11.35
N GLY A 131 -5.33 5.49 10.76
CA GLY A 131 -3.94 5.07 10.75
C GLY A 131 -3.05 6.08 10.04
N MET A 132 -3.44 6.52 8.84
CA MET A 132 -2.74 7.57 8.11
C MET A 132 -2.75 8.90 8.87
N SER A 133 -3.91 9.31 9.43
CA SER A 133 -4.07 10.58 10.15
C SER A 133 -3.22 10.67 11.41
N ASN A 134 -2.95 9.53 12.05
CA ASN A 134 -2.15 9.45 13.26
C ASN A 134 -0.70 9.02 13.01
N GLY A 135 -0.32 8.77 11.75
CA GLY A 135 1.03 8.33 11.39
C GLY A 135 1.39 6.97 11.99
N ILE A 136 0.42 6.05 12.13
CA ILE A 136 0.67 4.70 12.63
C ILE A 136 1.42 3.92 11.56
N PRO A 137 2.58 3.29 11.85
CA PRO A 137 3.48 2.78 10.81
C PRO A 137 2.89 1.65 9.98
N ASN A 138 2.03 0.80 10.56
CA ASN A 138 1.47 -0.36 9.87
C ASN A 138 -0.06 -0.38 9.96
N ILE A 139 -0.69 -0.36 8.81
CA ILE A 139 -2.15 -0.49 8.66
C ILE A 139 -2.40 -1.83 7.96
N VAL A 140 -3.07 -2.77 8.64
CA VAL A 140 -3.40 -4.09 8.09
C VAL A 140 -4.90 -4.29 8.21
N VAL A 141 -5.58 -4.40 7.07
CA VAL A 141 -7.05 -4.45 7.05
C VAL A 141 -7.57 -5.66 6.27
N TYR A 142 -8.70 -6.17 6.68
CA TYR A 142 -9.31 -7.39 6.14
C TYR A 142 -10.63 -7.07 5.46
N ASN A 143 -10.79 -7.47 4.19
CA ASN A 143 -11.97 -7.17 3.37
C ASN A 143 -12.49 -5.74 3.62
N PRO A 144 -11.66 -4.70 3.52
CA PRO A 144 -12.06 -3.36 3.92
C PRO A 144 -13.16 -2.80 3.01
N ALA A 145 -14.00 -1.93 3.55
CA ALA A 145 -14.90 -1.13 2.73
C ALA A 145 -14.11 -0.15 1.85
N PRO A 146 -14.59 0.16 0.65
CA PRO A 146 -13.91 1.04 -0.29
C PRO A 146 -13.98 2.51 0.13
N ILE A 147 -13.16 3.32 -0.52
CA ILE A 147 -13.16 4.77 -0.41
C ILE A 147 -13.75 5.34 -1.71
N ALA A 148 -14.71 6.25 -1.61
CA ALA A 148 -15.29 6.86 -2.81
C ALA A 148 -14.27 7.75 -3.53
N ALA A 149 -14.13 7.55 -4.86
CA ALA A 149 -13.13 8.23 -5.68
C ALA A 149 -13.32 9.76 -5.74
N ARG A 150 -14.55 10.27 -5.51
CA ARG A 150 -14.81 11.71 -5.42
C ARG A 150 -13.98 12.42 -4.34
N TYR A 151 -13.49 11.69 -3.34
CA TYR A 151 -12.61 12.20 -2.30
C TYR A 151 -11.12 12.10 -2.63
N LEU A 152 -10.79 11.65 -3.83
CA LEU A 152 -9.42 11.44 -4.30
C LEU A 152 -8.98 12.46 -5.34
N ASN A 153 -9.71 13.56 -5.52
CA ASN A 153 -9.16 14.65 -6.30
C ASN A 153 -7.88 15.18 -5.64
N HIS A 154 -6.97 15.70 -6.44
CA HIS A 154 -5.64 16.15 -6.00
C HIS A 154 -5.68 17.21 -4.86
N ASN A 155 -6.80 17.90 -4.71
CA ASN A 155 -7.00 18.92 -3.68
C ASN A 155 -7.61 18.35 -2.39
N SER A 156 -8.10 17.12 -2.40
CA SER A 156 -8.72 16.53 -1.22
C SER A 156 -7.71 16.29 -0.10
N ARG A 157 -8.15 16.53 1.13
CA ARG A 157 -7.34 16.24 2.34
C ARG A 157 -6.91 14.77 2.39
N LEU A 158 -7.81 13.83 2.04
CA LEU A 158 -7.52 12.41 2.07
C LEU A 158 -6.44 12.01 1.07
N PHE A 159 -6.45 12.58 -0.15
CA PHE A 159 -5.40 12.33 -1.13
C PHE A 159 -4.04 12.88 -0.66
N LYS A 160 -4.01 14.10 -0.11
CA LYS A 160 -2.79 14.69 0.46
C LYS A 160 -2.26 13.86 1.63
N LEU A 161 -3.16 13.37 2.48
CA LEU A 161 -2.81 12.49 3.60
C LEU A 161 -2.18 11.18 3.10
N TYR A 162 -2.78 10.53 2.10
CA TYR A 162 -2.24 9.32 1.50
C TYR A 162 -0.87 9.54 0.85
N LYS A 163 -0.71 10.62 0.11
CA LYS A 163 0.59 10.99 -0.51
C LYS A 163 1.67 11.31 0.51
N GLY A 164 1.31 11.88 1.64
CA GLY A 164 2.24 12.21 2.73
C GLY A 164 2.53 11.06 3.69
N TYR A 165 1.75 9.98 3.63
CA TYR A 165 1.89 8.86 4.55
C TYR A 165 3.16 8.04 4.26
N LYS A 166 3.94 7.75 5.30
CA LYS A 166 5.25 7.07 5.21
C LYS A 166 5.20 5.62 5.68
N GLY A 167 4.06 5.17 6.23
CA GLY A 167 3.87 3.81 6.70
C GLY A 167 3.38 2.86 5.61
N ASN A 168 3.09 1.64 6.00
CA ASN A 168 2.61 0.57 5.13
C ASN A 168 1.10 0.39 5.26
N ILE A 169 0.41 0.24 4.14
CA ILE A 169 -1.01 -0.15 4.10
C ILE A 169 -1.10 -1.48 3.37
N THR A 170 -1.59 -2.51 4.07
CA THR A 170 -1.79 -3.85 3.52
C THR A 170 -3.26 -4.24 3.64
N ARG A 171 -3.87 -4.59 2.51
CA ARG A 171 -5.24 -5.09 2.44
C ARG A 171 -5.21 -6.60 2.20
N ILE A 172 -5.80 -7.36 3.09
CA ILE A 172 -5.94 -8.81 2.98
C ILE A 172 -7.39 -9.09 2.60
N VAL A 173 -7.60 -9.65 1.41
CA VAL A 173 -8.92 -9.78 0.79
C VAL A 173 -9.17 -11.25 0.44
N SER A 174 -10.34 -11.77 0.79
CA SER A 174 -10.80 -13.08 0.32
C SER A 174 -11.14 -13.02 -1.17
N ASP A 175 -10.80 -14.05 -1.91
CA ASP A 175 -11.06 -14.15 -3.36
C ASP A 175 -12.55 -14.07 -3.71
N LYS A 176 -13.43 -14.51 -2.81
CA LYS A 176 -14.88 -14.43 -2.94
C LYS A 176 -15.51 -13.33 -2.07
N ASP A 177 -14.73 -12.34 -1.68
CA ASP A 177 -15.29 -11.17 -1.01
C ASP A 177 -16.25 -10.42 -1.94
N TRP A 178 -17.54 -10.52 -1.64
CA TRP A 178 -18.58 -9.94 -2.50
C TRP A 178 -18.47 -8.40 -2.58
N LEU A 179 -18.08 -7.73 -1.48
CA LEU A 179 -17.94 -6.28 -1.46
C LEU A 179 -16.83 -5.82 -2.42
N THR A 180 -15.65 -6.41 -2.33
CA THR A 180 -14.53 -6.11 -3.23
C THR A 180 -14.89 -6.46 -4.68
N ASN A 181 -15.56 -7.60 -4.92
CA ASN A 181 -15.88 -8.04 -6.27
C ASN A 181 -16.96 -7.17 -6.95
N ILE A 182 -17.98 -6.72 -6.20
CA ILE A 182 -18.95 -5.75 -6.71
C ILE A 182 -18.28 -4.43 -7.04
N ILE A 183 -17.42 -3.93 -6.16
CA ILE A 183 -16.77 -2.62 -6.30
C ILE A 183 -15.76 -2.59 -7.46
N LYS A 184 -15.13 -3.71 -7.82
CA LYS A 184 -14.23 -3.79 -8.98
C LYS A 184 -14.86 -3.33 -10.29
N GLY A 185 -16.20 -3.45 -10.42
CA GLY A 185 -16.96 -2.95 -11.58
C GLY A 185 -17.29 -1.46 -11.55
N TYR A 186 -17.00 -0.74 -10.48
CA TYR A 186 -17.37 0.66 -10.32
C TYR A 186 -16.14 1.58 -10.27
N THR A 187 -16.06 2.52 -11.21
CA THR A 187 -14.96 3.50 -11.28
C THR A 187 -14.98 4.56 -10.16
N ASN A 188 -16.08 4.64 -9.42
CA ASN A 188 -16.31 5.66 -8.39
C ASN A 188 -15.73 5.29 -7.02
N TYR A 189 -15.04 4.16 -6.90
CA TYR A 189 -14.48 3.66 -5.65
C TYR A 189 -13.03 3.21 -5.84
N THR A 190 -12.27 3.31 -4.76
CA THR A 190 -10.88 2.87 -4.74
C THR A 190 -10.46 2.35 -3.37
N TYR A 191 -9.27 1.80 -3.33
CA TYR A 191 -8.61 1.33 -2.13
C TYR A 191 -7.18 1.85 -2.06
N PHE A 192 -6.69 2.13 -0.86
CA PHE A 192 -5.28 2.46 -0.62
C PHE A 192 -4.49 1.21 -0.25
N GLY A 193 -3.20 1.22 -0.57
CA GLY A 193 -2.23 0.21 -0.15
C GLY A 193 -2.17 -1.03 -1.04
N ASN A 194 -1.34 -1.97 -0.61
CA ASN A 194 -1.09 -3.22 -1.31
C ASN A 194 -2.17 -4.25 -1.03
N GLU A 195 -2.59 -4.99 -2.04
CA GLU A 195 -3.57 -6.06 -1.91
C GLU A 195 -2.92 -7.43 -1.84
N ILE A 196 -3.31 -8.21 -0.85
CA ILE A 196 -3.01 -9.64 -0.73
C ILE A 196 -4.33 -10.39 -0.86
N VAL A 197 -4.51 -11.13 -1.95
CA VAL A 197 -5.68 -11.97 -2.15
C VAL A 197 -5.43 -13.34 -1.52
N VAL A 198 -6.34 -13.76 -0.64
CA VAL A 198 -6.33 -15.09 -0.02
C VAL A 198 -7.37 -15.94 -0.72
N HIS A 199 -6.91 -17.00 -1.37
CA HIS A 199 -7.77 -17.94 -2.08
C HIS A 199 -8.35 -18.98 -1.10
N ASN A 200 -9.29 -18.55 -0.29
CA ASN A 200 -9.93 -19.34 0.75
C ASN A 200 -11.38 -19.75 0.42
N GLY A 201 -11.91 -19.29 -0.70
CA GLY A 201 -13.30 -19.53 -1.11
C GLY A 201 -14.34 -18.93 -0.15
N LYS A 202 -13.93 -18.04 0.76
CA LYS A 202 -14.81 -17.39 1.73
C LYS A 202 -15.26 -16.03 1.22
N SER A 203 -16.43 -15.63 1.70
CA SER A 203 -17.01 -14.34 1.39
C SER A 203 -16.48 -13.25 2.31
N HIS A 204 -17.28 -12.26 2.65
CA HIS A 204 -16.90 -11.03 3.35
C HIS A 204 -16.56 -11.19 4.84
N ASP A 205 -16.78 -12.34 5.45
CA ASP A 205 -16.59 -12.50 6.89
C ASP A 205 -15.13 -12.79 7.30
N MET A 206 -14.80 -12.57 8.57
CA MET A 206 -13.47 -12.83 9.14
C MET A 206 -13.13 -14.30 9.29
N ALA A 207 -14.11 -15.22 9.20
CA ALA A 207 -13.87 -16.65 9.40
C ALA A 207 -12.86 -17.22 8.40
N GLY A 208 -12.79 -16.62 7.19
CA GLY A 208 -11.86 -16.99 6.14
C GLY A 208 -10.38 -16.69 6.42
N PHE A 209 -10.07 -15.97 7.49
CA PHE A 209 -8.69 -15.59 7.85
C PHE A 209 -8.21 -16.24 9.16
N LEU A 210 -9.03 -17.07 9.78
CA LEU A 210 -8.79 -17.61 11.12
C LEU A 210 -8.23 -19.01 11.15
N THR A 211 -8.26 -19.76 10.04
CA THR A 211 -7.68 -21.09 9.97
C THR A 211 -6.15 -21.03 9.96
N GLU A 212 -5.50 -22.03 10.50
CA GLU A 212 -4.05 -22.10 10.56
C GLU A 212 -3.41 -22.07 9.16
N GLN A 213 -4.05 -22.72 8.19
CA GLN A 213 -3.59 -22.76 6.79
C GLN A 213 -3.63 -21.35 6.16
N GLU A 214 -4.71 -20.63 6.35
CA GLU A 214 -4.87 -19.25 5.85
C GLU A 214 -3.87 -18.30 6.50
N GLN A 215 -3.70 -18.40 7.82
CA GLN A 215 -2.70 -17.61 8.54
C GLN A 215 -1.28 -17.89 8.06
N LYS A 216 -0.94 -19.14 7.74
CA LYS A 216 0.36 -19.49 7.14
C LYS A 216 0.52 -18.87 5.75
N ALA A 217 -0.53 -18.91 4.91
CA ALA A 217 -0.51 -18.28 3.58
C ALA A 217 -0.34 -16.74 3.67
N ILE A 218 -1.09 -16.09 4.54
CA ILE A 218 -0.96 -14.64 4.79
C ILE A 218 0.46 -14.30 5.28
N LYS A 219 0.98 -15.01 6.27
CA LYS A 219 2.34 -14.80 6.79
C LYS A 219 3.40 -14.95 5.71
N LYS A 220 3.23 -15.91 4.79
CA LYS A 220 4.16 -16.12 3.66
C LYS A 220 4.15 -14.93 2.70
N GLU A 221 2.98 -14.40 2.36
CA GLU A 221 2.87 -13.23 1.48
C GLU A 221 3.38 -11.94 2.16
N LEU A 222 3.08 -11.74 3.45
CA LEU A 222 3.60 -10.62 4.23
C LEU A 222 5.13 -10.63 4.31
N LYS A 223 5.75 -11.80 4.50
CA LYS A 223 7.22 -11.91 4.49
C LYS A 223 7.84 -11.51 3.16
N LYS A 224 7.18 -11.79 2.03
CA LYS A 224 7.65 -11.33 0.72
C LYS A 224 7.62 -9.80 0.62
N VAL A 225 6.51 -9.17 1.03
CA VAL A 225 6.39 -7.71 1.05
C VAL A 225 7.46 -7.09 1.96
N GLN A 226 7.66 -7.65 3.15
CA GLN A 226 8.73 -7.21 4.06
C GLN A 226 10.12 -7.36 3.44
N GLY A 227 10.39 -8.47 2.74
CA GLY A 227 11.65 -8.67 2.04
C GLY A 227 11.94 -7.59 1.00
N TYR A 228 10.94 -7.17 0.23
CA TYR A 228 11.09 -6.05 -0.71
C TYR A 228 11.36 -4.72 -0.01
N VAL A 229 10.66 -4.43 1.09
CA VAL A 229 10.88 -3.21 1.88
C VAL A 229 12.29 -3.20 2.48
N GLU A 230 12.78 -4.32 2.98
CA GLU A 230 14.13 -4.44 3.51
C GLU A 230 15.20 -4.26 2.41
N GLU A 231 14.99 -4.83 1.23
CA GLU A 231 15.90 -4.69 0.08
C GLU A 231 15.95 -3.22 -0.38
N ASN A 232 14.80 -2.55 -0.46
CA ASN A 232 14.70 -1.13 -0.78
C ASN A 232 15.41 -0.26 0.27
N ASN A 233 15.19 -0.52 1.54
CA ASN A 233 15.84 0.22 2.61
C ASN A 233 17.36 0.05 2.57
N LYS A 234 17.86 -1.14 2.30
CA LYS A 234 19.30 -1.39 2.15
C LYS A 234 19.88 -0.60 0.97
N SER A 235 19.21 -0.60 -0.18
CA SER A 235 19.61 0.17 -1.35
C SER A 235 19.61 1.67 -1.07
N PHE A 236 18.55 2.18 -0.45
CA PHE A 236 18.43 3.57 -0.05
C PHE A 236 19.56 3.99 0.91
N VAL A 237 19.82 3.22 1.96
CA VAL A 237 20.90 3.50 2.94
C VAL A 237 22.26 3.48 2.25
N LYS A 238 22.54 2.49 1.38
CA LYS A 238 23.78 2.39 0.62
C LYS A 238 24.00 3.63 -0.25
N ASN A 239 22.99 4.04 -1.01
CA ASN A 239 23.09 5.18 -1.92
C ASN A 239 23.20 6.51 -1.17
N SER A 240 22.49 6.65 -0.04
CA SER A 240 22.60 7.80 0.84
C SER A 240 24.01 7.91 1.45
N ASN A 241 24.58 6.81 1.93
CA ASN A 241 25.94 6.78 2.47
C ASN A 241 26.98 7.14 1.39
N ASN A 242 26.82 6.65 0.16
CA ASN A 242 27.69 7.00 -0.96
C ASN A 242 27.60 8.51 -1.30
N ALA A 243 26.38 9.07 -1.29
CA ALA A 243 26.18 10.50 -1.50
C ALA A 243 26.86 11.33 -0.39
N MET A 244 26.64 10.95 0.87
CA MET A 244 27.25 11.62 2.02
C MET A 244 28.79 11.56 1.99
N SER A 245 29.36 10.42 1.62
CA SER A 245 30.81 10.27 1.47
C SER A 245 31.39 11.20 0.40
N LYS A 246 30.72 11.33 -0.76
CA LYS A 246 31.10 12.26 -1.83
C LYS A 246 30.96 13.72 -1.37
N LEU A 247 29.89 14.07 -0.66
CA LEU A 247 29.69 15.41 -0.13
C LEU A 247 30.76 15.75 0.92
N ALA A 248 31.12 14.81 1.79
CA ALA A 248 32.22 15.00 2.74
C ALA A 248 33.57 15.23 2.03
N SER A 249 33.84 14.54 0.91
CA SER A 249 35.03 14.76 0.11
C SER A 249 35.05 16.16 -0.52
N ILE A 250 33.89 16.70 -0.94
CA ILE A 250 33.75 18.07 -1.43
C ILE A 250 34.02 19.09 -0.34
N GLU A 251 33.54 18.85 0.88
CA GLU A 251 33.83 19.72 2.05
C GLU A 251 35.34 19.68 2.44
N LEU A 252 35.99 18.53 2.33
CA LEU A 252 37.41 18.43 2.50
C LEU A 252 38.17 19.21 1.42
N LEU A 253 37.78 19.13 0.17
CA LEU A 253 38.33 19.92 -0.92
C LEU A 253 38.13 21.41 -0.67
N ARG A 254 36.97 21.83 -0.18
CA ARG A 254 36.70 23.21 0.25
C ARG A 254 37.66 23.68 1.32
N ALA A 255 37.83 22.88 2.38
CA ALA A 255 38.77 23.20 3.44
C ALA A 255 40.20 23.36 2.94
N ASN A 256 40.66 22.46 2.07
CA ASN A 256 41.99 22.55 1.46
C ASN A 256 42.16 23.81 0.59
N MET A 257 41.14 24.17 -0.23
CA MET A 257 41.17 25.41 -1.03
C MET A 257 41.22 26.66 -0.16
N MET A 258 40.46 26.69 0.94
CA MET A 258 40.53 27.81 1.90
C MET A 258 41.91 27.91 2.57
N THR A 259 42.53 26.79 2.97
CA THR A 259 43.84 26.77 3.63
C THR A 259 44.92 27.29 2.66
N THR A 260 44.88 26.87 1.40
CA THR A 260 45.86 27.31 0.39
C THR A 260 45.70 28.78 -0.02
N ASN A 261 44.53 29.35 0.14
CA ASN A 261 44.20 30.72 -0.27
C ASN A 261 44.12 31.71 0.91
N GLY A 262 44.73 31.42 2.04
CA GLY A 262 44.74 32.32 3.18
C GLY A 262 43.38 32.49 3.89
N GLY A 263 42.51 31.47 3.84
CA GLY A 263 41.22 31.44 4.51
C GLY A 263 40.02 31.85 3.66
N TRP A 264 40.23 32.13 2.37
CA TRP A 264 39.19 32.61 1.47
C TRP A 264 38.97 31.67 0.26
N LEU A 265 37.76 31.61 -0.27
CA LEU A 265 37.46 31.00 -1.58
C LEU A 265 37.30 32.09 -2.63
N SER A 266 37.89 31.93 -3.79
CA SER A 266 37.52 32.75 -4.94
C SER A 266 36.08 32.42 -5.38
N SER A 267 35.44 33.37 -6.06
CA SER A 267 34.09 33.14 -6.63
C SER A 267 34.02 31.93 -7.56
N SER A 268 35.08 31.67 -8.34
CA SER A 268 35.18 30.50 -9.20
C SER A 268 35.31 29.20 -8.39
N GLN A 269 36.11 29.18 -7.34
CA GLN A 269 36.22 28.01 -6.45
C GLN A 269 34.89 27.70 -5.75
N GLN A 270 34.19 28.72 -5.27
CA GLN A 270 32.86 28.55 -4.67
C GLN A 270 31.86 27.95 -5.66
N LYS A 271 31.79 28.47 -6.89
CA LYS A 271 30.91 27.93 -7.94
C LYS A 271 31.25 26.51 -8.31
N VAL A 272 32.52 26.13 -8.39
CA VAL A 272 32.93 24.75 -8.65
C VAL A 272 32.45 23.83 -7.53
N LEU A 273 32.62 24.18 -6.27
CA LEU A 273 32.16 23.39 -5.13
C LEU A 273 30.63 23.24 -5.10
N GLU A 274 29.90 24.32 -5.37
CA GLU A 274 28.43 24.30 -5.46
C GLU A 274 27.97 23.41 -6.64
N SER A 275 28.63 23.49 -7.77
CA SER A 275 28.36 22.64 -8.95
C SER A 275 28.63 21.17 -8.68
N LEU A 276 29.73 20.83 -8.03
CA LEU A 276 30.06 19.45 -7.61
C LEU A 276 29.04 18.91 -6.63
N THR A 277 28.60 19.74 -5.68
CA THR A 277 27.56 19.40 -4.71
C THR A 277 26.23 19.09 -5.42
N ALA A 278 25.77 19.99 -6.30
CA ALA A 278 24.55 19.82 -7.06
C ALA A 278 24.60 18.57 -7.96
N LEU A 279 25.73 18.33 -8.63
CA LEU A 279 25.95 17.15 -9.45
C LEU A 279 25.92 15.86 -8.64
N THR A 280 26.55 15.85 -7.46
CA THR A 280 26.55 14.69 -6.55
C THR A 280 25.13 14.35 -6.10
N ILE A 281 24.33 15.33 -5.74
CA ILE A 281 22.93 15.15 -5.33
C ILE A 281 22.11 14.62 -6.52
N ALA A 282 22.25 15.22 -7.69
CA ALA A 282 21.53 14.81 -8.90
C ALA A 282 21.84 13.35 -9.29
N GLN A 283 23.13 12.96 -9.30
CA GLN A 283 23.57 11.59 -9.60
C GLN A 283 23.03 10.58 -8.58
N SER A 284 23.07 10.93 -7.27
CA SER A 284 22.60 10.05 -6.21
C SER A 284 21.08 9.85 -6.30
N PHE A 285 20.34 10.88 -6.65
CA PHE A 285 18.90 10.79 -6.87
C PHE A 285 18.56 9.92 -8.10
N ASN A 286 19.31 10.06 -9.20
CA ASN A 286 19.13 9.19 -10.37
C ASN A 286 19.33 7.71 -10.02
N GLN A 287 20.38 7.40 -9.26
CA GLN A 287 20.68 6.03 -8.86
C GLN A 287 19.58 5.45 -7.98
N LEU A 288 19.04 6.23 -7.04
CA LEU A 288 17.89 5.80 -6.22
C LEU A 288 16.68 5.43 -7.08
N ILE A 289 16.36 6.26 -8.07
CA ILE A 289 15.22 6.02 -8.96
C ILE A 289 15.44 4.78 -9.82
N GLU A 290 16.64 4.60 -10.36
CA GLU A 290 16.98 3.42 -11.15
C GLU A 290 16.86 2.13 -10.31
N ASP A 291 17.34 2.14 -9.09
CA ASP A 291 17.23 1.00 -8.18
C ASP A 291 15.76 0.67 -7.87
N GLU A 292 14.92 1.66 -7.58
CA GLU A 292 13.49 1.47 -7.35
C GLU A 292 12.77 0.89 -8.59
N ILE A 293 13.07 1.42 -9.77
CA ILE A 293 12.50 0.93 -11.04
C ILE A 293 12.89 -0.54 -11.26
N ASN A 294 14.15 -0.89 -11.02
CA ASN A 294 14.65 -2.25 -11.19
C ASN A 294 13.98 -3.22 -10.22
N GLN A 295 13.73 -2.81 -8.98
CA GLN A 295 13.02 -3.62 -8.00
C GLN A 295 11.56 -3.84 -8.39
N ILE A 296 10.85 -2.80 -8.83
CA ILE A 296 9.47 -2.93 -9.32
C ILE A 296 9.41 -3.88 -10.52
N LYS A 297 10.35 -3.78 -11.46
CA LYS A 297 10.44 -4.71 -12.59
C LYS A 297 10.68 -6.15 -12.16
N LYS A 298 11.51 -6.38 -11.15
CA LYS A 298 11.73 -7.71 -10.56
C LYS A 298 10.43 -8.28 -9.99
N MET A 299 9.68 -7.47 -9.21
CA MET A 299 8.36 -7.85 -8.70
C MET A 299 7.38 -8.20 -9.82
N TYR A 300 7.35 -7.44 -10.90
CA TYR A 300 6.51 -7.70 -12.06
C TYR A 300 6.87 -9.02 -12.75
N ASN A 301 8.15 -9.31 -12.92
CA ASN A 301 8.60 -10.57 -13.50
C ASN A 301 8.21 -11.78 -12.63
N GLU A 302 8.30 -11.68 -11.32
CA GLU A 302 7.83 -12.73 -10.41
C GLU A 302 6.32 -12.93 -10.50
N LYS A 303 5.54 -11.85 -10.65
CA LYS A 303 4.10 -11.94 -10.86
C LYS A 303 3.73 -12.61 -12.18
N LYS A 304 4.44 -12.30 -13.28
CA LYS A 304 4.24 -12.96 -14.58
C LYS A 304 4.45 -14.49 -14.47
N LYS A 305 5.52 -14.93 -13.80
CA LYS A 305 5.76 -16.37 -13.54
C LYS A 305 4.68 -17.01 -12.67
N LYS A 306 4.12 -16.25 -11.72
CA LYS A 306 3.03 -16.75 -10.88
C LYS A 306 1.73 -16.97 -11.68
N PHE A 307 1.43 -16.14 -12.66
CA PHE A 307 0.28 -16.34 -13.55
C PHE A 307 0.42 -17.64 -14.36
N GLU A 308 1.60 -17.89 -14.95
CA GLU A 308 1.89 -19.15 -15.64
C GLU A 308 1.66 -20.37 -14.73
N LYS A 309 2.24 -20.31 -13.54
CA LYS A 309 2.08 -21.38 -12.56
C LYS A 309 0.63 -21.59 -12.14
N ASN A 310 -0.13 -20.51 -11.91
CA ASN A 310 -1.54 -20.62 -11.54
C ASN A 310 -2.36 -21.30 -12.65
N TRP A 311 -2.05 -21.04 -13.92
CA TRP A 311 -2.67 -21.71 -15.06
C TRP A 311 -2.32 -23.20 -15.10
N GLU A 312 -1.04 -23.54 -14.94
CA GLU A 312 -0.63 -24.95 -14.84
C GLU A 312 -1.34 -25.67 -13.69
N ASP A 313 -1.45 -25.03 -12.54
CA ASP A 313 -2.11 -25.60 -11.36
C ASP A 313 -3.63 -25.76 -11.61
N ALA A 314 -4.27 -24.84 -12.33
CA ALA A 314 -5.68 -24.93 -12.72
C ALA A 314 -5.92 -26.11 -13.68
N GLN A 315 -5.05 -26.29 -14.68
CA GLN A 315 -5.12 -27.43 -15.60
C GLN A 315 -4.93 -28.77 -14.86
N LYS A 316 -3.96 -28.85 -13.94
CA LYS A 316 -3.75 -30.06 -13.12
C LYS A 316 -4.95 -30.37 -12.24
N ALA A 317 -5.55 -29.34 -11.64
CA ALA A 317 -6.75 -29.50 -10.82
C ALA A 317 -7.95 -29.97 -11.66
N GLY A 318 -8.15 -29.39 -12.84
CA GLY A 318 -9.18 -29.79 -13.79
C GLY A 318 -9.02 -31.25 -14.22
N ASN A 319 -7.83 -31.66 -14.62
CA ASN A 319 -7.53 -33.04 -15.01
C ASN A 319 -7.69 -34.04 -13.84
N ALA A 320 -7.43 -33.61 -12.61
CA ALA A 320 -7.62 -34.46 -11.43
C ALA A 320 -9.10 -34.73 -11.13
N VAL A 321 -10.00 -33.82 -11.48
CA VAL A 321 -11.45 -33.96 -11.32
C VAL A 321 -12.06 -34.68 -12.52
N GLY A 322 -11.63 -34.36 -13.73
CA GLY A 322 -12.15 -34.89 -14.99
C GLY A 322 -11.48 -36.21 -15.41
N LYS A 323 -11.42 -37.20 -14.54
CA LYS A 323 -10.70 -38.48 -14.79
C LYS A 323 -11.25 -39.29 -15.96
N ASP A 324 -12.53 -39.14 -16.25
CA ASP A 324 -13.27 -39.92 -17.26
C ASP A 324 -13.51 -39.12 -18.56
N ILE A 325 -12.94 -37.93 -18.69
CA ILE A 325 -13.04 -37.08 -19.85
C ILE A 325 -11.65 -36.72 -20.39
N THR A 326 -11.57 -36.31 -21.65
CA THR A 326 -10.29 -35.98 -22.29
C THR A 326 -9.77 -34.63 -21.79
N VAL A 327 -8.46 -34.39 -21.96
CA VAL A 327 -7.82 -33.11 -21.62
C VAL A 327 -8.50 -31.92 -22.34
N ASN A 328 -8.97 -32.13 -23.59
CA ASN A 328 -9.66 -31.08 -24.34
C ASN A 328 -11.00 -30.73 -23.72
N GLU A 329 -11.79 -31.73 -23.31
CA GLU A 329 -13.06 -31.50 -22.61
C GLU A 329 -12.85 -30.80 -21.25
N VAL A 330 -11.75 -31.11 -20.55
CA VAL A 330 -11.37 -30.39 -19.33
C VAL A 330 -11.06 -28.93 -19.63
N LEU A 331 -10.33 -28.64 -20.71
CA LEU A 331 -9.99 -27.28 -21.10
C LEU A 331 -11.25 -26.49 -21.55
N GLU A 332 -12.17 -27.13 -22.28
CA GLU A 332 -13.45 -26.54 -22.66
C GLU A 332 -14.31 -26.21 -21.42
N ALA A 333 -14.40 -27.10 -20.45
CA ALA A 333 -15.12 -26.85 -19.20
C ALA A 333 -14.49 -25.74 -18.36
N LEU A 334 -13.16 -25.64 -18.34
CA LEU A 334 -12.45 -24.53 -17.70
C LEU A 334 -12.72 -23.20 -18.42
N ASP A 335 -12.76 -23.20 -19.75
CA ASP A 335 -13.05 -22.02 -20.58
C ASP A 335 -14.49 -21.52 -20.40
N GLU A 336 -15.46 -22.41 -20.32
CA GLU A 336 -16.86 -22.08 -19.96
C GLU A 336 -16.93 -21.37 -18.59
N GLY A 337 -16.05 -21.76 -17.66
CA GLY A 337 -15.87 -21.10 -16.35
C GLY A 337 -15.02 -19.82 -16.41
N HIS A 338 -14.69 -19.31 -17.59
CA HIS A 338 -13.76 -18.18 -17.81
C HIS A 338 -12.36 -18.41 -17.20
N VAL A 339 -11.95 -19.64 -17.06
CA VAL A 339 -10.62 -20.05 -16.61
C VAL A 339 -9.84 -20.59 -17.82
N ASN A 340 -9.23 -19.71 -18.57
CA ASN A 340 -8.42 -20.04 -19.75
C ASN A 340 -7.05 -19.34 -19.72
N GLU A 341 -6.18 -19.70 -20.65
CA GLU A 341 -4.84 -19.11 -20.73
C GLU A 341 -4.87 -17.61 -20.96
N SER A 342 -5.83 -17.10 -21.75
CA SER A 342 -5.97 -15.66 -21.97
C SER A 342 -6.29 -14.93 -20.68
N SER A 343 -7.32 -15.37 -19.95
CA SER A 343 -7.78 -14.71 -18.72
C SER A 343 -6.80 -14.87 -17.54
N MET A 344 -6.11 -16.01 -17.45
CA MET A 344 -5.22 -16.30 -16.32
C MET A 344 -3.76 -15.85 -16.54
N VAL A 345 -3.32 -15.77 -17.78
CA VAL A 345 -1.93 -15.47 -18.15
C VAL A 345 -1.84 -14.29 -19.10
N GLY A 346 -2.54 -14.34 -20.23
CA GLY A 346 -2.42 -13.37 -21.32
C GLY A 346 -2.75 -11.95 -20.90
N GLU A 347 -3.98 -11.71 -20.49
CA GLU A 347 -4.46 -10.39 -20.06
C GLU A 347 -3.67 -9.84 -18.85
N PRO A 348 -3.45 -10.61 -17.75
CA PRO A 348 -2.64 -10.13 -16.64
C PRO A 348 -1.21 -9.77 -17.02
N LYS A 349 -0.57 -10.53 -17.92
CA LYS A 349 0.78 -10.21 -18.44
C LYS A 349 0.78 -8.94 -19.28
N GLN A 350 -0.24 -8.73 -20.12
CA GLN A 350 -0.39 -7.50 -20.90
C GLN A 350 -0.53 -6.28 -20.00
N MET A 351 -1.36 -6.36 -18.94
CA MET A 351 -1.51 -5.29 -17.96
C MET A 351 -0.19 -4.95 -17.26
N ILE A 352 0.58 -5.96 -16.85
CA ILE A 352 1.91 -5.74 -16.28
C ILE A 352 2.85 -5.11 -17.29
N SER A 353 2.86 -5.59 -18.52
CA SER A 353 3.75 -5.07 -19.59
C SER A 353 3.44 -3.60 -19.90
N ALA A 354 2.17 -3.20 -19.89
CA ALA A 354 1.79 -1.80 -20.01
C ALA A 354 2.34 -0.94 -18.86
N LYS A 355 2.28 -1.44 -17.62
CA LYS A 355 2.84 -0.77 -16.44
C LYS A 355 4.37 -0.69 -16.48
N GLU A 356 5.05 -1.74 -16.96
CA GLU A 356 6.52 -1.72 -17.17
C GLU A 356 6.93 -0.68 -18.19
N LYS A 357 6.15 -0.51 -19.27
CA LYS A 357 6.38 0.54 -20.26
C LYS A 357 6.24 1.94 -19.65
N GLN A 358 5.17 2.18 -18.87
CA GLN A 358 4.97 3.44 -18.16
C GLN A 358 6.14 3.73 -17.19
N LEU A 359 6.54 2.74 -16.41
CA LEU A 359 7.65 2.84 -15.47
C LEU A 359 8.97 3.17 -16.18
N SER A 360 9.24 2.52 -17.32
CA SER A 360 10.42 2.81 -18.14
C SER A 360 10.39 4.23 -18.71
N THR A 361 9.22 4.71 -19.14
CA THR A 361 9.05 6.10 -19.61
C THR A 361 9.34 7.11 -18.49
N ILE A 362 8.83 6.86 -17.27
CA ILE A 362 9.13 7.70 -16.10
C ILE A 362 10.64 7.72 -15.84
N GLY A 363 11.29 6.56 -15.79
CA GLY A 363 12.73 6.46 -15.59
C GLY A 363 13.52 7.23 -16.61
N SER A 364 13.20 7.07 -17.89
CA SER A 364 13.86 7.81 -19.00
C SER A 364 13.65 9.32 -18.87
N SER A 365 12.45 9.77 -18.52
CA SER A 365 12.15 11.20 -18.35
C SER A 365 12.97 11.82 -17.22
N ILE A 366 13.12 11.12 -16.11
CA ILE A 366 13.92 11.58 -14.97
C ILE A 366 15.41 11.57 -15.32
N SER A 367 15.91 10.52 -15.95
CA SER A 367 17.31 10.43 -16.38
C SER A 367 17.65 11.55 -17.37
N ASN A 368 16.76 11.84 -18.32
CA ASN A 368 16.92 12.96 -19.24
C ASN A 368 16.92 14.33 -18.52
N TYR A 369 16.07 14.49 -17.52
CA TYR A 369 16.08 15.70 -16.70
C TYR A 369 17.42 15.88 -15.96
N ILE A 370 17.90 14.81 -15.31
CA ILE A 370 19.21 14.82 -14.61
C ILE A 370 20.37 15.10 -15.59
N THR A 371 20.31 14.53 -16.78
CA THR A 371 21.30 14.81 -17.84
C THR A 371 21.32 16.29 -18.22
N ARG A 372 20.16 16.92 -18.37
CA ARG A 372 20.07 18.38 -18.64
C ARG A 372 20.65 19.20 -17.49
N VAL A 373 20.31 18.85 -16.23
CA VAL A 373 20.89 19.51 -15.05
C VAL A 373 22.42 19.41 -15.08
N ARG A 374 22.96 18.22 -15.37
CA ARG A 374 24.41 18.01 -15.51
C ARG A 374 25.03 18.87 -16.61
N SER A 375 24.40 18.94 -17.78
CA SER A 375 24.88 19.77 -18.89
C SER A 375 24.89 21.25 -18.50
N SER A 376 23.84 21.75 -17.87
CA SER A 376 23.76 23.14 -17.40
C SER A 376 24.86 23.47 -16.36
N ILE A 377 25.16 22.54 -15.45
CA ILE A 377 26.23 22.68 -14.47
C ILE A 377 27.58 22.78 -15.20
N ASN A 378 27.85 21.88 -16.16
CA ASN A 378 29.08 21.90 -16.92
C ASN A 378 29.24 23.20 -17.72
N GLU A 379 28.17 23.69 -18.36
CA GLU A 379 28.20 24.98 -19.09
C GLU A 379 28.55 26.16 -18.18
N ILE A 380 28.06 26.16 -16.92
CA ILE A 380 28.42 27.19 -15.95
C ILE A 380 29.89 27.13 -15.60
N VAL A 381 30.44 25.93 -15.38
CA VAL A 381 31.86 25.73 -15.07
C VAL A 381 32.73 26.16 -16.22
N ASP A 382 32.38 25.75 -17.46
CA ASP A 382 33.14 26.08 -18.66
C ASP A 382 33.17 27.60 -18.96
N LYS A 383 32.01 28.26 -18.77
CA LYS A 383 31.93 29.73 -18.92
C LYS A 383 32.77 30.48 -17.90
N ASP A 384 32.79 30.00 -16.65
CA ASP A 384 33.65 30.60 -15.60
C ASP A 384 35.14 30.40 -15.88
N GLN A 385 35.56 29.23 -16.40
CA GLN A 385 36.92 29.00 -16.79
C GLN A 385 37.35 29.92 -17.99
N ALA A 386 36.45 30.04 -18.96
CA ALA A 386 36.68 30.93 -20.10
C ALA A 386 36.83 32.39 -19.65
N LEU A 387 35.96 32.86 -18.75
CA LEU A 387 36.00 34.21 -18.17
C LEU A 387 37.29 34.44 -17.36
N ALA A 388 37.67 33.47 -16.50
CA ALA A 388 38.91 33.54 -15.74
C ALA A 388 40.13 33.63 -16.64
N SER A 389 40.17 32.86 -17.75
CA SER A 389 41.27 32.90 -18.72
C SER A 389 41.33 34.24 -19.49
N GLN A 390 40.17 34.86 -19.80
CA GLN A 390 40.09 36.16 -20.44
C GLN A 390 40.62 37.27 -19.51
N ILE A 391 40.26 37.24 -18.24
CA ILE A 391 40.72 38.20 -17.23
C ILE A 391 42.21 38.03 -17.00
N GLY A 392 42.72 36.78 -16.87
CA GLY A 392 44.13 36.50 -16.70
C GLY A 392 45.00 36.89 -17.89
N GLY A 393 44.40 36.98 -19.11
CA GLY A 393 45.08 37.47 -20.33
C GLY A 393 45.06 39.00 -20.44
N LEU A 394 44.33 39.71 -19.61
CA LEU A 394 44.25 41.18 -19.54
C LEU A 394 45.15 41.78 -18.47
N LEU A 395 45.65 40.97 -17.54
CA LEU A 395 46.63 41.31 -16.49
C LEU A 395 48.05 40.91 -16.90
#